data_4f26c946293379da8da349adfb9cbd5a
#
_entry.id   4f26c946293379da8da349adfb9cbd5a
#
_cell.length_a   1.000
_cell.length_b   1.000
_cell.length_c   1.000
_cell.angle_alpha   90.00
_cell.angle_beta   90.00
_cell.angle_gamma   90.00
#
_symmetry.space_group_name_H-M   'P 1'
#
loop_
_entity.id
_entity.type
_entity.pdbx_description
1 polymer ?
#
loop_
_entity_poly.entity_id
_entity_poly.type
_entity_poly.pdbx_seq_one_letter_code
_entity_poly.pdbx_strand_id
1 'polypeptide(L)'
;MPGAGHNPPEEKMSSALLTKILDDVKAAMKAHDAETLGTLRTLHSDIKNEAMKQGATPAQITDSITDEMCVDVLARSVKQKQEAIDILKKGGFMDKIPAEEACIALYRKYMPAEMTEDEVKALIAEIKAATGASSPKDMGKIMKELSPKVKGRFDAKRASALVQEALK
;
A
#
# COMPACT_ATOMS: atom_id res chain seq x y z
N MET A 1 29.29 -35.54 21.86
CA MET A 1 28.91 -34.11 22.07
C MET A 1 27.94 -33.74 20.96
N PRO A 2 26.69 -33.52 21.26
CA PRO A 2 25.79 -32.99 20.26
C PRO A 2 26.27 -31.61 19.85
N GLY A 3 26.57 -31.44 18.58
CA GLY A 3 26.88 -30.14 18.01
C GLY A 3 25.75 -29.18 18.31
N ALA A 4 26.09 -27.99 18.82
CA ALA A 4 25.13 -26.92 18.91
C ALA A 4 24.47 -26.77 17.54
N GLY A 5 23.17 -26.94 17.49
CA GLY A 5 22.41 -26.71 16.28
C GLY A 5 22.66 -25.31 15.81
N HIS A 6 23.46 -25.18 14.79
CA HIS A 6 23.59 -23.94 14.05
C HIS A 6 22.28 -23.82 13.26
N ASN A 7 21.30 -23.18 13.87
CA ASN A 7 20.20 -22.64 13.08
C ASN A 7 20.84 -21.69 12.07
N PRO A 8 20.69 -21.94 10.77
CA PRO A 8 21.09 -20.92 9.80
C PRO A 8 20.41 -19.63 10.22
N PRO A 9 21.10 -18.45 10.12
CA PRO A 9 20.44 -17.19 10.39
C PRO A 9 19.13 -17.22 9.58
N GLU A 10 18.01 -17.01 10.27
CA GLU A 10 16.75 -16.77 9.57
C GLU A 10 17.11 -15.73 8.52
N GLU A 11 17.16 -16.15 7.26
CA GLU A 11 17.25 -15.20 6.16
C GLU A 11 16.05 -14.30 6.36
N LYS A 12 16.30 -13.09 6.85
CA LYS A 12 15.29 -12.04 6.84
C LYS A 12 14.86 -11.94 5.39
N MET A 13 13.70 -12.50 5.09
CA MET A 13 13.16 -12.49 3.75
C MET A 13 12.94 -11.03 3.38
N SER A 14 13.80 -10.51 2.53
CA SER A 14 13.58 -9.22 1.89
C SER A 14 12.19 -9.22 1.28
N SER A 15 11.47 -8.11 1.37
CA SER A 15 10.13 -7.97 0.81
C SER A 15 10.05 -8.54 -0.61
N ALA A 16 9.18 -9.52 -0.84
CA ALA A 16 8.94 -10.08 -2.16
C ALA A 16 8.43 -9.00 -3.13
N LEU A 17 7.64 -8.06 -2.61
CA LEU A 17 7.13 -6.93 -3.38
C LEU A 17 8.25 -5.97 -3.79
N LEU A 18 9.18 -5.67 -2.87
CA LEU A 18 10.37 -4.88 -3.20
C LEU A 18 11.21 -5.55 -4.28
N THR A 19 11.42 -6.86 -4.16
CA THR A 19 12.17 -7.64 -5.17
C THR A 19 11.51 -7.52 -6.54
N LYS A 20 10.20 -7.65 -6.62
CA LYS A 20 9.43 -7.49 -7.86
C LYS A 20 9.62 -6.08 -8.46
N ILE A 21 9.52 -5.04 -7.63
CA ILE A 21 9.74 -3.65 -8.06
C ILE A 21 11.15 -3.49 -8.64
N LEU A 22 12.17 -4.01 -7.97
CA LEU A 22 13.56 -3.91 -8.42
C LEU A 22 13.84 -4.72 -9.70
N ASP A 23 13.19 -5.87 -9.87
CA ASP A 23 13.28 -6.64 -11.11
C ASP A 23 12.63 -5.89 -12.28
N ASP A 24 11.51 -5.23 -12.03
CA ASP A 24 10.84 -4.41 -13.04
C ASP A 24 11.66 -3.14 -13.38
N VAL A 25 12.40 -2.57 -12.43
CA VAL A 25 13.40 -1.51 -12.70
C VAL A 25 14.43 -2.00 -13.70
N LYS A 26 14.99 -3.19 -13.50
CA LYS A 26 15.96 -3.79 -14.41
C LYS A 26 15.36 -4.05 -15.78
N ALA A 27 14.12 -4.55 -15.83
CA ALA A 27 13.41 -4.79 -17.08
C ALA A 27 13.16 -3.50 -17.85
N ALA A 28 12.74 -2.42 -17.18
CA ALA A 28 12.55 -1.11 -17.80
C ALA A 28 13.88 -0.52 -18.34
N MET A 29 14.98 -0.73 -17.63
CA MET A 29 16.30 -0.35 -18.12
C MET A 29 16.67 -1.07 -19.42
N LYS A 30 16.47 -2.39 -19.47
CA LYS A 30 16.76 -3.20 -20.66
C LYS A 30 15.86 -2.84 -21.84
N ALA A 31 14.61 -2.49 -21.56
CA ALA A 31 13.63 -2.08 -22.58
C ALA A 31 13.80 -0.63 -23.05
N HIS A 32 14.71 0.14 -22.42
CA HIS A 32 14.88 1.58 -22.66
C HIS A 32 13.59 2.37 -22.42
N ASP A 33 12.72 1.89 -21.51
CA ASP A 33 11.48 2.56 -21.10
C ASP A 33 11.80 3.58 -20.00
N ALA A 34 12.15 4.78 -20.41
CA ALA A 34 12.57 5.86 -19.51
C ALA A 34 11.44 6.31 -18.58
N GLU A 35 10.20 6.28 -19.02
CA GLU A 35 9.03 6.71 -18.23
C GLU A 35 8.76 5.73 -17.09
N THR A 36 8.62 4.46 -17.40
CA THR A 36 8.45 3.40 -16.39
C THR A 36 9.62 3.36 -15.43
N LEU A 37 10.85 3.46 -15.95
CA LEU A 37 12.07 3.47 -15.14
C LEU A 37 12.09 4.63 -14.14
N GLY A 38 11.75 5.83 -14.59
CA GLY A 38 11.69 7.02 -13.73
C GLY A 38 10.65 6.88 -12.62
N THR A 39 9.47 6.38 -12.96
CA THR A 39 8.37 6.14 -12.01
C THR A 39 8.75 5.10 -10.95
N LEU A 40 9.34 3.98 -11.35
CA LEU A 40 9.76 2.91 -10.43
C LEU A 40 10.93 3.34 -9.53
N ARG A 41 11.85 4.14 -10.03
CA ARG A 41 12.95 4.71 -9.22
C ARG A 41 12.42 5.67 -8.15
N THR A 42 11.44 6.48 -8.49
CA THR A 42 10.76 7.37 -7.52
C THR A 42 10.08 6.54 -6.45
N LEU A 43 9.33 5.52 -6.83
CA LEU A 43 8.68 4.60 -5.89
C LEU A 43 9.70 3.94 -4.95
N HIS A 44 10.78 3.43 -5.48
CA HIS A 44 11.85 2.80 -4.67
C HIS A 44 12.46 3.80 -3.67
N SER A 45 12.69 5.04 -4.11
CA SER A 45 13.18 6.10 -3.22
C SER A 45 12.20 6.43 -2.10
N ASP A 46 10.91 6.50 -2.42
CA ASP A 46 9.86 6.77 -1.43
C ASP A 46 9.76 5.63 -0.39
N ILE A 47 9.88 4.38 -0.83
CA ILE A 47 9.90 3.22 0.07
C ILE A 47 11.11 3.28 1.00
N LYS A 48 12.30 3.60 0.47
CA LYS A 48 13.51 3.77 1.30
C LYS A 48 13.37 4.92 2.30
N ASN A 49 12.79 6.03 1.88
CA ASN A 49 12.54 7.17 2.75
C ASN A 49 11.58 6.80 3.90
N GLU A 50 10.57 5.99 3.61
CA GLU A 50 9.66 5.49 4.64
C GLU A 50 10.38 4.60 5.65
N ALA A 51 11.24 3.68 5.18
CA ALA A 51 12.05 2.84 6.05
C ALA A 51 12.96 3.68 6.95
N MET A 52 13.59 4.72 6.43
CA MET A 52 14.42 5.64 7.23
C MET A 52 13.60 6.40 8.27
N LYS A 53 12.39 6.85 7.93
CA LYS A 53 11.47 7.50 8.89
C LYS A 53 11.10 6.58 10.04
N GLN A 54 11.03 5.27 9.77
CA GLN A 54 10.75 4.25 10.79
C GLN A 54 12.01 3.79 11.56
N GLY A 55 13.14 4.43 11.33
CA GLY A 55 14.37 4.22 12.09
C GLY A 55 15.40 3.30 11.44
N ALA A 56 15.19 2.88 10.19
CA ALA A 56 16.18 2.07 9.47
C ALA A 56 17.46 2.89 9.20
N THR A 57 18.61 2.30 9.49
CA THR A 57 19.88 2.89 9.10
C THR A 57 20.18 2.63 7.63
N PRO A 58 21.02 3.44 6.96
CA PRO A 58 21.38 3.22 5.56
C PRO A 58 21.87 1.81 5.24
N ALA A 59 22.57 1.17 6.17
CA ALA A 59 23.06 -0.20 6.01
C ALA A 59 21.96 -1.27 6.12
N GLN A 60 20.85 -0.94 6.77
CA GLN A 60 19.76 -1.87 7.07
C GLN A 60 18.48 -1.59 6.27
N ILE A 61 18.47 -0.56 5.43
CA ILE A 61 17.26 -0.11 4.72
C ILE A 61 16.58 -1.27 3.99
N THR A 62 17.30 -2.01 3.18
CA THR A 62 16.74 -3.08 2.35
C THR A 62 16.12 -4.19 3.19
N ASP A 63 16.80 -4.57 4.28
CA ASP A 63 16.34 -5.63 5.19
C ASP A 63 15.16 -5.19 6.07
N SER A 64 14.98 -3.89 6.22
CA SER A 64 13.90 -3.30 7.04
C SER A 64 12.60 -3.11 6.26
N ILE A 65 12.64 -3.17 4.92
CA ILE A 65 11.47 -2.97 4.09
C ILE A 65 10.61 -4.23 4.08
N THR A 66 9.35 -4.08 4.45
CA THR A 66 8.32 -5.12 4.43
C THR A 66 7.35 -4.91 3.29
N ASP A 67 6.63 -5.95 2.90
CA ASP A 67 5.55 -5.85 1.90
C ASP A 67 4.48 -4.85 2.34
N GLU A 68 4.14 -4.84 3.63
CA GLU A 68 3.19 -3.88 4.20
C GLU A 68 3.66 -2.44 4.00
N MET A 69 4.92 -2.16 4.27
CA MET A 69 5.51 -0.83 4.05
C MET A 69 5.43 -0.41 2.57
N CYS A 70 5.72 -1.34 1.66
CA CYS A 70 5.59 -1.09 0.23
C CYS A 70 4.15 -0.75 -0.17
N VAL A 71 3.17 -1.51 0.33
CA VAL A 71 1.74 -1.27 0.09
C VAL A 71 1.30 0.08 0.63
N ASP A 72 1.77 0.46 1.82
CA ASP A 72 1.46 1.76 2.43
C ASP A 72 1.96 2.94 1.59
N VAL A 73 3.19 2.85 1.11
CA VAL A 73 3.78 3.87 0.25
C VAL A 73 3.03 3.94 -1.08
N LEU A 74 2.72 2.80 -1.69
CA LEU A 74 1.94 2.72 -2.92
C LEU A 74 0.55 3.33 -2.77
N ALA A 75 -0.19 2.98 -1.73
CA ALA A 75 -1.53 3.49 -1.46
C ALA A 75 -1.53 5.01 -1.26
N ARG A 76 -0.57 5.52 -0.50
CA ARG A 76 -0.39 6.96 -0.29
C ARG A 76 -0.08 7.69 -1.59
N SER A 77 0.82 7.13 -2.39
CA SER A 77 1.22 7.71 -3.67
C SER A 77 0.07 7.72 -4.67
N VAL A 78 -0.72 6.66 -4.76
CA VAL A 78 -1.91 6.60 -5.62
C VAL A 78 -2.92 7.67 -5.21
N LYS A 79 -3.17 7.82 -3.90
CA LYS A 79 -4.07 8.84 -3.38
C LYS A 79 -3.61 10.26 -3.74
N GLN A 80 -2.32 10.56 -3.55
CA GLN A 80 -1.74 11.86 -3.89
C GLN A 80 -1.86 12.16 -5.39
N LYS A 81 -1.65 11.17 -6.24
CA LYS A 81 -1.80 11.31 -7.69
C LYS A 81 -3.26 11.49 -8.10
N GLN A 82 -4.18 10.83 -7.45
CA GLN A 82 -5.61 11.01 -7.69
C GLN A 82 -6.04 12.44 -7.31
N GLU A 83 -5.57 12.95 -6.18
CA GLU A 83 -5.82 14.35 -5.77
C GLU A 83 -5.19 15.33 -6.77
N ALA A 84 -3.99 15.05 -7.27
CA ALA A 84 -3.34 15.86 -8.31
C ALA A 84 -4.17 15.87 -9.62
N ILE A 85 -4.71 14.75 -10.04
CA ILE A 85 -5.61 14.66 -11.21
C ILE A 85 -6.84 15.55 -11.01
N ASP A 86 -7.45 15.53 -9.83
CA ASP A 86 -8.62 16.36 -9.52
C ASP A 86 -8.28 17.86 -9.61
N ILE A 87 -7.10 18.26 -9.15
CA ILE A 87 -6.60 19.64 -9.26
C ILE A 87 -6.35 20.00 -10.73
N LEU A 88 -5.72 19.10 -11.50
CA LEU A 88 -5.45 19.32 -12.92
C LEU A 88 -6.76 19.48 -13.73
N LYS A 89 -7.76 18.67 -13.42
CA LYS A 89 -9.11 18.80 -14.04
C LYS A 89 -9.74 20.16 -13.75
N LYS A 90 -9.71 20.58 -12.50
CA LYS A 90 -10.24 21.90 -12.09
C LYS A 90 -9.50 23.06 -12.73
N GLY A 91 -8.20 22.93 -12.93
CA GLY A 91 -7.36 23.94 -13.58
C GLY A 91 -7.41 23.92 -15.12
N GLY A 92 -8.06 22.93 -15.73
CA GLY A 92 -8.12 22.79 -17.19
C GLY A 92 -6.87 22.19 -17.83
N PHE A 93 -5.94 21.65 -17.03
CA PHE A 93 -4.68 21.04 -17.50
C PHE A 93 -4.86 19.58 -17.91
N MET A 94 -5.77 19.31 -18.85
CA MET A 94 -6.15 17.95 -19.25
C MET A 94 -5.01 17.16 -19.89
N ASP A 95 -4.07 17.83 -20.52
CA ASP A 95 -2.88 17.24 -21.17
C ASP A 95 -1.91 16.57 -20.19
N LYS A 96 -1.93 16.97 -18.92
CA LYS A 96 -1.07 16.42 -17.87
C LYS A 96 -1.67 15.20 -17.16
N ILE A 97 -2.96 14.96 -17.32
CA ILE A 97 -3.68 13.87 -16.65
C ILE A 97 -3.21 12.48 -17.07
N PRO A 98 -2.99 12.18 -18.38
CA PRO A 98 -2.59 10.84 -18.81
C PRO A 98 -1.32 10.32 -18.15
N ALA A 99 -0.33 11.19 -17.88
CA ALA A 99 0.90 10.81 -17.19
C ALA A 99 0.64 10.38 -15.74
N GLU A 100 -0.22 11.08 -15.03
CA GLU A 100 -0.61 10.72 -13.66
C GLU A 100 -1.43 9.42 -13.63
N GLU A 101 -2.33 9.24 -14.58
CA GLU A 101 -3.12 7.99 -14.70
C GLU A 101 -2.25 6.79 -15.04
N ALA A 102 -1.25 6.94 -15.91
CA ALA A 102 -0.29 5.89 -16.23
C ALA A 102 0.52 5.47 -14.99
N CYS A 103 0.94 6.43 -14.17
CA CYS A 103 1.64 6.18 -12.92
C CYS A 103 0.76 5.42 -11.91
N ILE A 104 -0.50 5.81 -11.77
CA ILE A 104 -1.48 5.11 -10.92
C ILE A 104 -1.66 3.67 -11.39
N ALA A 105 -1.83 3.45 -12.70
CA ALA A 105 -1.99 2.12 -13.28
C ALA A 105 -0.77 1.23 -13.00
N LEU A 106 0.42 1.78 -13.10
CA LEU A 106 1.66 1.07 -12.78
C LEU A 106 1.73 0.69 -11.29
N TYR A 107 1.43 1.61 -10.40
CA TYR A 107 1.46 1.37 -8.95
C TYR A 107 0.42 0.34 -8.51
N ARG A 108 -0.76 0.34 -9.12
CA ARG A 108 -1.81 -0.64 -8.80
C ARG A 108 -1.43 -2.08 -9.13
N LYS A 109 -0.50 -2.31 -10.06
CA LYS A 109 0.02 -3.65 -10.34
C LYS A 109 0.74 -4.29 -9.15
N TYR A 110 1.27 -3.48 -8.24
CA TYR A 110 1.98 -3.92 -7.04
C TYR A 110 1.08 -3.97 -5.81
N MET A 111 -0.11 -3.42 -5.88
CA MET A 111 -1.06 -3.39 -4.77
C MET A 111 -1.90 -4.66 -4.73
N PRO A 112 -2.39 -5.09 -3.54
CA PRO A 112 -3.37 -6.15 -3.45
C PRO A 112 -4.62 -5.84 -4.28
N ALA A 113 -5.35 -6.88 -4.68
CA ALA A 113 -6.61 -6.71 -5.41
C ALA A 113 -7.57 -5.81 -4.63
N GLU A 114 -8.22 -4.87 -5.32
CA GLU A 114 -9.23 -4.00 -4.73
C GLU A 114 -10.42 -4.82 -4.20
N MET A 115 -10.95 -4.39 -3.07
CA MET A 115 -12.19 -4.94 -2.52
C MET A 115 -13.38 -4.15 -3.05
N THR A 116 -14.47 -4.86 -3.31
CA THR A 116 -15.75 -4.22 -3.61
C THR A 116 -16.39 -3.69 -2.33
N GLU A 117 -17.34 -2.76 -2.47
CA GLU A 117 -18.09 -2.24 -1.34
C GLU A 117 -18.86 -3.34 -0.60
N ASP A 118 -19.42 -4.32 -1.33
CA ASP A 118 -20.12 -5.45 -0.75
C ASP A 118 -19.20 -6.36 0.07
N GLU A 119 -17.97 -6.60 -0.39
CA GLU A 119 -16.95 -7.34 0.35
C GLU A 119 -16.57 -6.61 1.65
N VAL A 120 -16.42 -5.29 1.60
CA VAL A 120 -16.13 -4.48 2.80
C VAL A 120 -17.31 -4.50 3.77
N LYS A 121 -18.55 -4.40 3.30
CA LYS A 121 -19.75 -4.51 4.12
C LYS A 121 -19.84 -5.88 4.81
N ALA A 122 -19.55 -6.96 4.09
CA ALA A 122 -19.52 -8.31 4.65
C ALA A 122 -18.44 -8.44 5.73
N LEU A 123 -17.26 -7.88 5.51
CA LEU A 123 -16.18 -7.85 6.48
C LEU A 123 -16.54 -7.05 7.73
N ILE A 124 -17.19 -5.91 7.58
CA ILE A 124 -17.69 -5.09 8.69
C ILE A 124 -18.70 -5.88 9.53
N ALA A 125 -19.63 -6.58 8.88
CA ALA A 125 -20.62 -7.41 9.58
C ALA A 125 -19.95 -8.53 10.39
N GLU A 126 -18.94 -9.18 9.82
CA GLU A 126 -18.14 -10.21 10.49
C GLU A 126 -17.41 -9.65 11.72
N ILE A 127 -16.73 -8.51 11.57
CA ILE A 127 -16.03 -7.83 12.67
C ILE A 127 -17.00 -7.38 13.75
N LYS A 128 -18.15 -6.82 13.36
CA LYS A 128 -19.22 -6.41 14.27
C LYS A 128 -19.72 -7.58 15.12
N ALA A 129 -19.95 -8.74 14.51
CA ALA A 129 -20.33 -9.95 15.21
C ALA A 129 -19.24 -10.45 16.17
N ALA A 130 -17.98 -10.44 15.74
CA ALA A 130 -16.85 -10.89 16.54
C ALA A 130 -16.53 -9.98 17.73
N THR A 131 -16.68 -8.66 17.57
CA THR A 131 -16.38 -7.65 18.61
C THR A 131 -17.58 -7.31 19.50
N GLY A 132 -18.80 -7.70 19.11
CA GLY A 132 -20.03 -7.32 19.80
C GLY A 132 -20.39 -5.84 19.66
N ALA A 133 -19.79 -5.13 18.70
CA ALA A 133 -20.05 -3.72 18.45
C ALA A 133 -21.51 -3.49 18.04
N SER A 134 -22.19 -2.54 18.67
CA SER A 134 -23.62 -2.28 18.45
C SER A 134 -23.99 -0.81 18.39
N SER A 135 -23.06 0.09 18.67
CA SER A 135 -23.32 1.53 18.72
C SER A 135 -22.21 2.33 18.03
N PRO A 136 -22.47 3.59 17.64
CA PRO A 136 -21.44 4.47 17.05
C PRO A 136 -20.19 4.65 17.92
N LYS A 137 -20.30 4.45 19.23
CA LYS A 137 -19.16 4.48 20.16
C LYS A 137 -18.17 3.35 19.94
N ASP A 138 -18.59 2.26 19.31
CA ASP A 138 -17.76 1.09 19.02
C ASP A 138 -17.04 1.19 17.69
N MET A 139 -17.17 2.32 16.97
CA MET A 139 -16.52 2.54 15.69
C MET A 139 -15.01 2.29 15.73
N GLY A 140 -14.33 2.72 16.79
CA GLY A 140 -12.90 2.52 16.97
C GLY A 140 -12.51 1.05 17.04
N LYS A 141 -13.35 0.20 17.65
CA LYS A 141 -13.12 -1.25 17.72
C LYS A 141 -13.19 -1.89 16.35
N ILE A 142 -14.19 -1.52 15.55
CA ILE A 142 -14.35 -2.03 14.18
C ILE A 142 -13.21 -1.51 13.29
N MET A 143 -12.89 -0.24 13.35
CA MET A 143 -11.83 0.35 12.54
C MET A 143 -10.45 -0.25 12.84
N LYS A 144 -10.18 -0.59 14.10
CA LYS A 144 -8.93 -1.26 14.50
C LYS A 144 -8.74 -2.60 13.78
N GLU A 145 -9.81 -3.38 13.64
CA GLU A 145 -9.80 -4.67 12.95
C GLU A 145 -9.88 -4.52 11.41
N LEU A 146 -10.65 -3.53 10.96
CA LEU A 146 -10.93 -3.33 9.54
C LEU A 146 -9.75 -2.68 8.79
N SER A 147 -9.14 -1.65 9.37
CA SER A 147 -8.12 -0.85 8.69
C SER A 147 -6.98 -1.68 8.11
N PRO A 148 -6.37 -2.65 8.83
CA PRO A 148 -5.32 -3.49 8.25
C PRO A 148 -5.79 -4.34 7.08
N LYS A 149 -7.05 -4.76 7.08
CA LYS A 149 -7.62 -5.66 6.09
C LYS A 149 -7.98 -4.96 4.78
N VAL A 150 -8.36 -3.68 4.85
CA VAL A 150 -8.76 -2.89 3.67
C VAL A 150 -7.65 -1.97 3.15
N LYS A 151 -6.53 -1.87 3.87
CA LYS A 151 -5.42 -1.00 3.53
C LYS A 151 -4.85 -1.31 2.15
N GLY A 152 -4.82 -0.30 1.27
CA GLY A 152 -4.40 -0.46 -0.11
C GLY A 152 -5.38 -1.22 -1.01
N ARG A 153 -6.54 -1.64 -0.49
CA ARG A 153 -7.56 -2.39 -1.22
C ARG A 153 -8.90 -1.68 -1.34
N PHE A 154 -9.13 -0.69 -0.50
CA PHE A 154 -10.38 0.07 -0.46
C PHE A 154 -10.11 1.48 0.10
N ASP A 155 -10.91 2.47 -0.31
CA ASP A 155 -10.79 3.83 0.20
C ASP A 155 -11.11 3.89 1.69
N ALA A 156 -10.19 4.41 2.49
CA ALA A 156 -10.32 4.53 3.94
C ALA A 156 -11.50 5.41 4.36
N LYS A 157 -11.76 6.50 3.65
CA LYS A 157 -12.91 7.39 3.94
C LYS A 157 -14.24 6.69 3.69
N ARG A 158 -14.33 5.95 2.59
CA ARG A 158 -15.55 5.18 2.27
C ARG A 158 -15.74 4.03 3.25
N ALA A 159 -14.68 3.34 3.63
CA ALA A 159 -14.72 2.30 4.65
C ALA A 159 -15.24 2.84 6.00
N SER A 160 -14.75 3.98 6.43
CA SER A 160 -15.22 4.68 7.64
C SER A 160 -16.72 5.03 7.55
N ALA A 161 -17.18 5.52 6.42
CA ALA A 161 -18.60 5.81 6.19
C ALA A 161 -19.45 4.54 6.27
N LEU A 162 -19.00 3.43 5.70
CA LEU A 162 -19.69 2.15 5.77
C LEU A 162 -19.78 1.61 7.20
N VAL A 163 -18.75 1.80 8.02
CA VAL A 163 -18.77 1.45 9.45
C VAL A 163 -19.81 2.29 10.19
N GLN A 164 -19.85 3.58 9.93
CA GLN A 164 -20.87 4.47 10.53
C GLN A 164 -22.29 4.04 10.16
N GLU A 165 -22.52 3.70 8.89
CA GLU A 165 -23.82 3.19 8.42
C GLU A 165 -24.21 1.86 9.11
N ALA A 166 -23.25 0.97 9.31
CA ALA A 166 -23.47 -0.33 9.96
C ALA A 166 -23.79 -0.21 11.47
N LEU A 167 -23.38 0.88 12.11
CA LEU A 167 -23.57 1.14 13.54
C LEU A 167 -24.77 2.06 13.85
N LYS A 168 -25.49 2.48 12.85
CA LYS A 168 -26.74 3.27 13.05
C LYS A 168 -27.88 2.44 13.58
#